data_89966bcc22a73130926289409045e294
#
_entry.id   89966bcc22a73130926289409045e294
#
_cell.length_a   1.000
_cell.length_b   1.000
_cell.length_c   1.000
_cell.angle_alpha   90.00
_cell.angle_beta   90.00
_cell.angle_gamma   90.00
#
_symmetry.space_group_name_H-M   'P 1'
#
loop_
_entity.id
_entity.type
_entity.pdbx_description
1 polymer ?
#
loop_
_entity_poly.entity_id
_entity_poly.type
_entity_poly.pdbx_seq_one_letter_code
_entity_poly.pdbx_strand_id
1 'polypeptide(L)'
;MIYLLDTNVASELLKSHPRIVARLETLDDGDVAEVPIVAWLEIVRGRTASLLAAADEKELLIAQSRLDHDLEAMKNIPIVGVNVEAARHFGSMLSHKKCRKMRRADMLIACIALANMAVLVTRNVKDFANVPGLTLQNWFE
;
A
#
# COMPACT_ATOMS: atom_id res chain seq x y z
N MET A 1 -5.73 -15.50 -6.18
CA MET A 1 -5.68 -14.74 -4.91
C MET A 1 -5.00 -13.39 -5.14
N ILE A 2 -5.64 -12.32 -4.69
CA ILE A 2 -5.08 -10.98 -4.77
C ILE A 2 -4.46 -10.62 -3.43
N TYR A 3 -3.21 -10.17 -3.44
CA TYR A 3 -2.51 -9.66 -2.26
C TYR A 3 -2.32 -8.15 -2.43
N LEU A 4 -2.97 -7.38 -1.59
CA LEU A 4 -2.89 -5.92 -1.63
C LEU A 4 -1.85 -5.45 -0.61
N LEU A 5 -0.81 -4.78 -1.06
CA LEU A 5 0.30 -4.35 -0.21
C LEU A 5 0.01 -2.97 0.36
N ASP A 6 0.01 -2.83 1.70
CA ASP A 6 -0.14 -1.52 2.31
C ASP A 6 1.08 -0.62 2.05
N THR A 7 1.04 0.63 2.48
CA THR A 7 2.07 1.62 2.20
C THR A 7 3.46 1.17 2.66
N ASN A 8 3.58 0.65 3.88
CA ASN A 8 4.86 0.22 4.42
C ASN A 8 5.41 -1.00 3.67
N VAL A 9 4.55 -1.97 3.35
CA VAL A 9 4.95 -3.16 2.60
C VAL A 9 5.38 -2.79 1.18
N ALA A 10 4.61 -1.93 0.50
CA ALA A 10 4.96 -1.44 -0.83
C ALA A 10 6.29 -0.68 -0.81
N SER A 11 6.50 0.16 0.20
CA SER A 11 7.76 0.89 0.38
C SER A 11 8.95 -0.05 0.56
N GLU A 12 8.79 -1.10 1.36
CA GLU A 12 9.84 -2.12 1.55
C GLU A 12 10.08 -2.95 0.28
N LEU A 13 9.04 -3.20 -0.52
CA LEU A 13 9.20 -3.83 -1.83
C LEU A 13 10.07 -2.98 -2.74
N LEU A 14 9.85 -1.67 -2.79
CA LEU A 14 10.65 -0.74 -3.59
C LEU A 14 12.13 -0.73 -3.16
N LYS A 15 12.42 -1.06 -1.91
CA LYS A 15 13.77 -1.22 -1.38
C LYS A 15 14.32 -2.63 -1.56
N SER A 16 13.60 -3.51 -2.24
CA SER A 16 13.96 -4.93 -2.42
C SER A 16 14.18 -5.68 -1.10
N HIS A 17 13.31 -5.44 -0.12
CA HIS A 17 13.39 -6.11 1.18
C HIS A 17 13.34 -7.64 1.02
N PRO A 18 14.32 -8.40 1.54
CA PRO A 18 14.46 -9.83 1.24
C PRO A 18 13.23 -10.67 1.55
N ARG A 19 12.54 -10.42 2.66
CA ARG A 19 11.35 -11.20 3.04
C ARG A 19 10.17 -10.92 2.11
N ILE A 20 10.01 -9.67 1.67
CA ILE A 20 8.93 -9.31 0.74
C ILE A 20 9.20 -9.92 -0.64
N VAL A 21 10.42 -9.80 -1.14
CA VAL A 21 10.83 -10.39 -2.42
C VAL A 21 10.64 -11.91 -2.38
N ALA A 22 11.11 -12.56 -1.31
CA ALA A 22 10.97 -14.01 -1.14
C ALA A 22 9.49 -14.46 -1.15
N ARG A 23 8.62 -13.72 -0.49
CA ARG A 23 7.18 -14.03 -0.48
C ARG A 23 6.57 -13.87 -1.87
N LEU A 24 6.93 -12.84 -2.59
CA LEU A 24 6.46 -12.64 -3.98
C LEU A 24 6.88 -13.79 -4.90
N GLU A 25 8.10 -14.28 -4.73
CA GLU A 25 8.62 -15.40 -5.51
C GLU A 25 7.90 -16.73 -5.21
N THR A 26 7.26 -16.85 -4.04
CA THR A 26 6.52 -18.05 -3.65
C THR A 26 5.05 -18.01 -4.03
N LEU A 27 4.56 -16.94 -4.63
CA LEU A 27 3.17 -16.86 -5.07
C LEU A 27 2.89 -17.83 -6.21
N ASP A 28 1.68 -18.40 -6.22
CA ASP A 28 1.23 -19.29 -7.27
C ASP A 28 0.94 -18.51 -8.56
N ASP A 29 0.88 -19.20 -9.69
CA ASP A 29 0.65 -18.55 -11.02
C ASP A 29 -0.63 -17.74 -11.11
N GLY A 30 -1.67 -18.11 -10.36
CA GLY A 30 -2.94 -17.38 -10.32
C GLY A 30 -2.96 -16.22 -9.34
N ASP A 31 -1.91 -16.05 -8.53
CA ASP A 31 -1.83 -14.99 -7.53
C ASP A 31 -1.24 -13.71 -8.10
N VAL A 32 -1.70 -12.58 -7.60
CA VAL A 32 -1.17 -11.27 -8.00
C VAL A 32 -0.98 -10.38 -6.78
N ALA A 33 0.13 -9.66 -6.74
CA ALA A 33 0.37 -8.61 -5.76
C ALA A 33 0.05 -7.26 -6.40
N GLU A 34 -0.73 -6.46 -5.71
CA GLU A 34 -1.17 -5.15 -6.17
C GLU A 34 -0.93 -4.10 -5.09
N VAL A 35 -0.86 -2.83 -5.48
CA VAL A 35 -0.69 -1.70 -4.56
C VAL A 35 -1.92 -0.80 -4.66
N PRO A 36 -2.57 -0.47 -3.53
CA PRO A 36 -3.69 0.47 -3.58
C PRO A 36 -3.17 1.87 -3.93
N ILE A 37 -3.96 2.59 -4.73
CA ILE A 37 -3.60 3.95 -5.18
C ILE A 37 -3.20 4.86 -4.03
N VAL A 38 -3.88 4.74 -2.88
CA VAL A 38 -3.59 5.57 -1.70
C VAL A 38 -2.18 5.31 -1.19
N ALA A 39 -1.75 4.04 -1.15
CA ALA A 39 -0.39 3.68 -0.73
C ALA A 39 0.66 4.26 -1.69
N TRP A 40 0.41 4.15 -3.00
CA TRP A 40 1.30 4.72 -4.01
C TRP A 40 1.42 6.24 -3.86
N LEU A 41 0.29 6.93 -3.67
CA LEU A 41 0.30 8.38 -3.50
C LEU A 41 1.02 8.82 -2.22
N GLU A 42 0.94 8.04 -1.14
CA GLU A 42 1.71 8.31 0.08
C GLU A 42 3.23 8.21 -0.18
N ILE A 43 3.64 7.20 -0.95
CA ILE A 43 5.05 7.02 -1.33
C ILE A 43 5.52 8.21 -2.19
N VAL A 44 4.76 8.59 -3.21
CA VAL A 44 5.06 9.72 -4.09
C VAL A 44 5.12 11.02 -3.29
N ARG A 45 4.20 11.21 -2.36
CA ARG A 45 4.20 12.37 -1.48
C ARG A 45 5.49 12.48 -0.67
N GLY A 46 5.99 11.36 -0.14
CA GLY A 46 7.27 11.32 0.58
C GLY A 46 8.44 11.69 -0.33
N ARG A 47 8.47 11.18 -1.57
CA ARG A 47 9.51 11.52 -2.54
C ARG A 47 9.44 12.98 -2.97
N THR A 48 8.22 13.52 -3.16
CA THR A 48 8.02 14.94 -3.47
C THR A 48 8.53 15.82 -2.34
N ALA A 49 8.22 15.47 -1.09
CA ALA A 49 8.71 16.21 0.07
C ALA A 49 10.25 16.25 0.12
N SER A 50 10.92 15.14 -0.22
CA SER A 50 12.38 15.09 -0.29
C SER A 50 12.97 15.99 -1.37
N LEU A 51 12.33 16.06 -2.54
CA LEU A 51 12.74 16.99 -3.60
C LEU A 51 12.66 18.45 -3.15
N LEU A 52 11.53 18.80 -2.53
CA LEU A 52 11.27 20.17 -2.10
C LEU A 52 12.11 20.60 -0.91
N ALA A 53 12.61 19.65 -0.12
CA ALA A 53 13.43 19.89 1.06
C ALA A 53 14.94 19.85 0.79
N ALA A 54 15.38 19.53 -0.44
CA ALA A 54 16.80 19.42 -0.77
C ALA A 54 17.53 20.73 -0.50
N ALA A 55 18.63 20.67 0.23
CA ALA A 55 19.41 21.83 0.65
C ALA A 55 20.50 22.23 -0.34
N ASP A 56 20.90 21.33 -1.24
CA ASP A 56 21.95 21.55 -2.22
C ASP A 56 21.74 20.70 -3.49
N GLU A 57 22.58 20.87 -4.47
CA GLU A 57 22.52 20.16 -5.75
C GLU A 57 22.60 18.64 -5.58
N LYS A 58 23.48 18.19 -4.68
CA LYS A 58 23.70 16.76 -4.41
C LYS A 58 22.45 16.12 -3.83
N GLU A 59 21.85 16.73 -2.82
CA GLU A 59 20.60 16.24 -2.21
C GLU A 59 19.45 16.22 -3.22
N LEU A 60 19.36 17.24 -4.08
CA LEU A 60 18.34 17.30 -5.11
C LEU A 60 18.47 16.14 -6.09
N LEU A 61 19.68 15.86 -6.57
CA LEU A 61 19.94 14.76 -7.49
C LEU A 61 19.65 13.40 -6.85
N ILE A 62 19.98 13.22 -5.58
CA ILE A 62 19.67 11.98 -4.82
C ILE A 62 18.15 11.81 -4.71
N ALA A 63 17.44 12.88 -4.36
CA ALA A 63 15.97 12.82 -4.25
C ALA A 63 15.31 12.47 -5.58
N GLN A 64 15.78 13.05 -6.69
CA GLN A 64 15.29 12.75 -8.03
C GLN A 64 15.58 11.30 -8.41
N SER A 65 16.78 10.81 -8.13
CA SER A 65 17.18 9.44 -8.42
C SER A 65 16.30 8.42 -7.70
N ARG A 66 15.93 8.68 -6.45
CA ARG A 66 15.01 7.81 -5.69
C ARG A 66 13.61 7.81 -6.29
N LEU A 67 13.12 8.98 -6.70
CA LEU A 67 11.82 9.07 -7.38
C LEU A 67 11.84 8.29 -8.71
N ASP A 68 12.87 8.46 -9.51
CA ASP A 68 13.04 7.74 -10.78
C ASP A 68 13.04 6.22 -10.56
N HIS A 69 13.75 5.75 -9.52
CA HIS A 69 13.78 4.34 -9.15
C HIS A 69 12.38 3.82 -8.82
N ASP A 70 11.63 4.55 -8.00
CA ASP A 70 10.29 4.13 -7.59
C ASP A 70 9.32 4.14 -8.77
N LEU A 71 9.37 5.14 -9.63
CA LEU A 71 8.54 5.21 -10.84
C LEU A 71 8.81 4.04 -11.77
N GLU A 72 10.08 3.67 -11.96
CA GLU A 72 10.45 2.55 -12.81
C GLU A 72 9.99 1.21 -12.20
N ALA A 73 10.20 1.00 -10.91
CA ALA A 73 9.79 -0.22 -10.22
C ALA A 73 8.27 -0.40 -10.24
N MET A 74 7.50 0.68 -10.11
CA MET A 74 6.03 0.61 -10.08
C MET A 74 5.39 0.36 -11.45
N LYS A 75 6.12 0.49 -12.55
CA LYS A 75 5.58 0.17 -13.88
C LYS A 75 5.10 -1.27 -13.99
N ASN A 76 5.68 -2.19 -13.24
CA ASN A 76 5.39 -3.62 -13.31
C ASN A 76 4.44 -4.09 -12.19
N ILE A 77 3.94 -3.20 -11.37
CA ILE A 77 3.07 -3.52 -10.25
C ILE A 77 1.70 -2.89 -10.50
N PRO A 78 0.61 -3.69 -10.55
CA PRO A 78 -0.73 -3.14 -10.70
C PRO A 78 -1.10 -2.20 -9.56
N ILE A 79 -1.67 -1.06 -9.91
CA ILE A 79 -2.18 -0.08 -8.94
C ILE A 79 -3.71 -0.13 -8.99
N VAL A 80 -4.33 -0.27 -7.82
CA VAL A 80 -5.79 -0.42 -7.69
C VAL A 80 -6.39 0.82 -7.07
N GLY A 81 -7.37 1.41 -7.76
CA GLY A 81 -8.06 2.60 -7.29
C GLY A 81 -9.33 2.30 -6.48
N VAL A 82 -10.01 3.36 -6.13
CA VAL A 82 -11.32 3.29 -5.44
C VAL A 82 -12.41 3.12 -6.51
N ASN A 83 -13.10 1.99 -6.47
CA ASN A 83 -14.28 1.75 -7.30
C ASN A 83 -15.57 1.94 -6.50
N VAL A 84 -16.71 1.65 -7.13
CA VAL A 84 -18.04 1.80 -6.49
C VAL A 84 -18.15 0.92 -5.23
N GLU A 85 -17.66 -0.30 -5.29
CA GLU A 85 -17.69 -1.22 -4.14
C GLU A 85 -16.83 -0.73 -2.98
N ALA A 86 -15.63 -0.22 -3.28
CA ALA A 86 -14.77 0.38 -2.26
C ALA A 86 -15.45 1.59 -1.62
N ALA A 87 -16.12 2.42 -2.40
CA ALA A 87 -16.88 3.56 -1.89
C ALA A 87 -18.04 3.13 -0.97
N ARG A 88 -18.70 2.03 -1.28
CA ARG A 88 -19.76 1.47 -0.40
C ARG A 88 -19.17 1.01 0.93
N HIS A 89 -18.05 0.31 0.90
CA HIS A 89 -17.35 -0.09 2.13
C HIS A 89 -16.92 1.11 2.95
N PHE A 90 -16.47 2.17 2.29
CA PHE A 90 -16.12 3.43 2.97
C PHE A 90 -17.32 4.01 3.72
N GLY A 91 -18.47 4.10 3.07
CA GLY A 91 -19.69 4.58 3.70
C GLY A 91 -20.09 3.75 4.93
N SER A 92 -19.98 2.43 4.83
CA SER A 92 -20.26 1.52 5.96
C SER A 92 -19.28 1.72 7.11
N MET A 93 -17.98 1.89 6.80
CA MET A 93 -16.95 2.09 7.82
C MET A 93 -17.12 3.41 8.57
N LEU A 94 -17.57 4.47 7.91
CA LEU A 94 -17.83 5.75 8.56
C LEU A 94 -18.93 5.63 9.62
N SER A 95 -19.87 4.69 9.43
CA SER A 95 -20.95 4.41 10.39
C SER A 95 -20.53 3.40 11.47
N HIS A 96 -19.41 2.72 11.31
CA HIS A 96 -18.93 1.70 12.25
C HIS A 96 -18.09 2.36 13.35
N LYS A 97 -18.54 2.21 14.60
CA LYS A 97 -17.94 2.90 15.75
C LYS A 97 -16.42 2.74 15.88
N LYS A 98 -15.90 1.53 15.65
CA LYS A 98 -14.46 1.24 15.75
C LYS A 98 -13.70 1.66 14.51
N CYS A 99 -14.29 1.47 13.32
CA CYS A 99 -13.63 1.77 12.05
C CYS A 99 -13.51 3.27 11.77
N ARG A 100 -14.51 4.08 12.16
CA ARG A 100 -14.50 5.53 11.88
C ARG A 100 -13.34 6.28 12.54
N LYS A 101 -12.67 5.66 13.51
CA LYS A 101 -11.49 6.23 14.19
C LYS A 101 -10.18 5.94 13.48
N MET A 102 -10.20 5.08 12.47
CA MET A 102 -9.01 4.74 11.70
C MET A 102 -8.46 5.97 10.97
N ARG A 103 -7.14 6.00 10.79
CA ARG A 103 -6.52 6.95 9.88
C ARG A 103 -7.16 6.81 8.49
N ARG A 104 -7.47 7.93 7.84
CA ARG A 104 -8.23 7.91 6.58
C ARG A 104 -7.53 7.08 5.50
N ALA A 105 -6.22 7.16 5.36
CA ALA A 105 -5.49 6.36 4.39
C ALA A 105 -5.65 4.86 4.64
N ASP A 106 -5.56 4.41 5.89
CA ASP A 106 -5.75 3.00 6.26
C ASP A 106 -7.19 2.55 5.98
N MET A 107 -8.15 3.38 6.27
CA MET A 107 -9.57 3.10 5.97
C MET A 107 -9.78 2.88 4.47
N LEU A 108 -9.22 3.74 3.62
CA LEU A 108 -9.33 3.61 2.17
C LEU A 108 -8.62 2.35 1.65
N ILE A 109 -7.45 2.03 2.19
CA ILE A 109 -6.74 0.80 1.85
C ILE A 109 -7.58 -0.43 2.19
N ALA A 110 -8.20 -0.44 3.39
CA ALA A 110 -9.09 -1.53 3.80
C ALA A 110 -10.31 -1.65 2.86
N CYS A 111 -10.90 -0.53 2.46
CA CYS A 111 -12.03 -0.51 1.52
C CYS A 111 -11.67 -1.08 0.16
N ILE A 112 -10.49 -0.74 -0.36
CA ILE A 112 -9.99 -1.27 -1.63
C ILE A 112 -9.77 -2.79 -1.50
N ALA A 113 -9.18 -3.25 -0.38
CA ALA A 113 -8.98 -4.67 -0.13
C ALA A 113 -10.30 -5.45 -0.11
N LEU A 114 -11.29 -4.95 0.62
CA LEU A 114 -12.61 -5.58 0.70
C LEU A 114 -13.31 -5.63 -0.66
N ALA A 115 -13.23 -4.53 -1.43
CA ALA A 115 -13.87 -4.45 -2.75
C ALA A 115 -13.30 -5.47 -3.74
N ASN A 116 -12.04 -5.83 -3.59
CA ASN A 116 -11.35 -6.76 -4.48
C ASN A 116 -11.24 -8.17 -3.88
N MET A 117 -11.83 -8.41 -2.73
CA MET A 117 -11.70 -9.68 -2.00
C MET A 117 -10.24 -10.07 -1.82
N ALA A 118 -9.38 -9.09 -1.59
CA ALA A 118 -7.95 -9.24 -1.47
C ALA A 118 -7.52 -9.54 -0.03
N VAL A 119 -6.40 -10.22 0.11
CA VAL A 119 -5.68 -10.30 1.38
C VAL A 119 -4.89 -9.01 1.53
N LEU A 120 -5.10 -8.27 2.61
CA LEU A 120 -4.29 -7.10 2.90
C LEU A 120 -2.99 -7.52 3.58
N VAL A 121 -1.87 -7.19 2.96
CA VAL A 121 -0.54 -7.48 3.50
C VAL A 121 -0.06 -6.24 4.25
N THR A 122 0.13 -6.37 5.56
CA THR A 122 0.50 -5.26 6.44
C THR A 122 1.36 -5.75 7.60
N ARG A 123 2.28 -4.91 8.04
CA ARG A 123 3.00 -5.11 9.30
C ARG A 123 2.13 -4.67 10.50
N ASN A 124 1.21 -3.73 10.28
CA ASN A 124 0.40 -3.11 11.32
C ASN A 124 -0.97 -3.79 11.46
N VAL A 125 -0.96 -5.09 11.74
CA VAL A 125 -2.19 -5.91 11.85
C VAL A 125 -3.20 -5.30 12.82
N LYS A 126 -2.74 -4.72 13.92
CA LYS A 126 -3.61 -4.10 14.93
C LYS A 126 -4.47 -2.97 14.39
N ASP A 127 -3.93 -2.18 13.45
CA ASP A 127 -4.63 -1.01 12.89
C ASP A 127 -5.82 -1.42 12.03
N PHE A 128 -5.82 -2.65 11.51
CA PHE A 128 -6.88 -3.19 10.64
C PHE A 128 -7.74 -4.26 11.30
N ALA A 129 -7.43 -4.64 12.55
CA ALA A 129 -8.06 -5.79 13.22
C ALA A 129 -9.57 -5.64 13.40
N ASN A 130 -10.09 -4.41 13.49
CA ASN A 130 -11.51 -4.14 13.71
C ASN A 130 -12.33 -4.06 12.42
N VAL A 131 -11.72 -4.22 11.25
CA VAL A 131 -12.44 -4.14 9.97
C VAL A 131 -13.12 -5.49 9.69
N PRO A 132 -14.47 -5.54 9.68
CA PRO A 132 -15.19 -6.79 9.44
C PRO A 132 -14.88 -7.36 8.05
N GLY A 133 -14.62 -8.65 7.99
CA GLY A 133 -14.41 -9.37 6.74
C GLY A 133 -13.06 -9.20 6.06
N LEU A 134 -12.16 -8.41 6.65
CA LEU A 134 -10.84 -8.18 6.09
C LEU A 134 -9.87 -9.31 6.48
N THR A 135 -9.23 -9.91 5.48
CA THR A 135 -8.19 -10.92 5.69
C THR A 135 -6.82 -10.24 5.71
N LEU A 136 -6.02 -10.53 6.72
CA LEU A 136 -4.73 -9.89 6.95
C LEU A 136 -3.60 -10.91 6.90
N GLN A 137 -2.45 -10.51 6.36
CA GLN A 137 -1.20 -11.27 6.45
C GLN A 137 -0.05 -10.32 6.77
N ASN A 138 0.91 -10.81 7.55
CA ASN A 138 2.17 -10.11 7.79
C ASN A 138 3.32 -10.88 7.14
N TRP A 139 3.93 -10.31 6.11
CA TRP A 139 5.00 -10.96 5.35
C TRP A 139 6.40 -10.77 5.97
N PHE A 140 6.49 -10.03 7.07
CA PHE A 140 7.75 -9.81 7.78
C PHE A 140 8.03 -10.89 8.85
N GLU A 141 7.03 -11.71 9.16
CA GLU A 141 7.14 -12.81 10.11
C GLU A 141 7.37 -14.15 9.44
#